data_82f969fd67ffa632fe04550930625ac8
#
_entry.id   82f969fd67ffa632fe04550930625ac8
#
_cell.length_a   1.000
_cell.length_b   1.000
_cell.length_c   1.000
_cell.angle_alpha   90.00
_cell.angle_beta   90.00
_cell.angle_gamma   90.00
#
_symmetry.space_group_name_H-M   'P 1'
#
loop_
_entity.id
_entity.type
_entity.pdbx_description
1 polymer ?
#
loop_
_entity_poly.entity_id
_entity_poly.type
_entity_poly.pdbx_seq_one_letter_code
_entity_poly.pdbx_strand_id
1 'polypeptide(L)'
;INVLGTVQMLEGARAGNIKKFVYAGSSSCYGLAKTPTTEDHHINPGYPYALSKYQGEMAALHWQKVYNLSVNSIRIFNAYGERVRTTGLYGAVFGVFLKQKLERTPFTVVGDGSQSRDFVYVSDVVRAFLAAAKTSRNGEVYNLGAGNPQTINYLVQLIGGDITYI
;
A
#
# COMPACT_ATOMS: atom_id res chain seq x y z
N ILE A 1 5.57 10.58 11.03
CA ILE A 1 6.49 9.81 10.18
C ILE A 1 6.17 10.04 8.71
N ASN A 2 4.93 9.74 8.21
CA ASN A 2 4.60 9.74 6.78
C ASN A 2 4.69 11.10 6.06
N VAL A 3 4.61 12.22 6.77
CA VAL A 3 4.71 13.56 6.18
C VAL A 3 6.09 14.15 6.48
N LEU A 4 6.35 14.55 7.73
CA LEU A 4 7.61 15.20 8.10
C LEU A 4 8.82 14.30 7.82
N GLY A 5 8.75 13.00 8.15
CA GLY A 5 9.83 12.05 7.86
C GLY A 5 10.10 11.91 6.36
N THR A 6 9.05 11.94 5.50
CA THR A 6 9.22 11.94 4.05
C THR A 6 9.95 13.19 3.58
N VAL A 7 9.58 14.36 4.07
CA VAL A 7 10.27 15.64 3.72
C VAL A 7 11.74 15.61 4.13
N GLN A 8 12.04 15.11 5.33
CA GLN A 8 13.42 14.97 5.80
C GLN A 8 14.25 14.02 4.91
N MET A 9 13.64 12.90 4.49
CA MET A 9 14.29 11.95 3.57
C MET A 9 14.50 12.53 2.17
N LEU A 10 13.55 13.33 1.69
CA LEU A 10 13.68 14.04 0.40
C LEU A 10 14.79 15.08 0.42
N GLU A 11 14.91 15.85 1.51
CA GLU A 11 16.01 16.80 1.69
C GLU A 11 17.36 16.08 1.78
N GLY A 12 17.44 14.98 2.52
CA GLY A 12 18.64 14.14 2.57
C GLY A 12 19.00 13.56 1.18
N ALA A 13 18.00 13.10 0.42
CA ALA A 13 18.19 12.59 -0.93
C ALA A 13 18.71 13.68 -1.89
N ARG A 14 18.14 14.90 -1.79
CA ARG A 14 18.58 16.06 -2.56
C ARG A 14 20.02 16.46 -2.22
N ALA A 15 20.33 16.60 -0.95
CA ALA A 15 21.68 16.98 -0.49
C ALA A 15 22.74 15.93 -0.83
N GLY A 16 22.36 14.63 -0.80
CA GLY A 16 23.23 13.50 -1.13
C GLY A 16 23.33 13.20 -2.63
N ASN A 17 22.73 13.99 -3.51
CA ASN A 17 22.69 13.74 -4.96
C ASN A 17 22.24 12.31 -5.32
N ILE A 18 21.20 11.81 -4.65
CA ILE A 18 20.68 10.47 -4.90
C ILE A 18 20.13 10.35 -6.32
N LYS A 19 20.47 9.28 -7.03
CA LYS A 19 20.08 9.07 -8.44
C LYS A 19 18.57 8.87 -8.63
N LYS A 20 17.90 8.24 -7.68
CA LYS A 20 16.47 7.97 -7.76
C LYS A 20 15.88 7.79 -6.35
N PHE A 21 14.75 8.42 -6.12
CA PHE A 21 13.91 8.25 -4.93
C PHE A 21 12.61 7.55 -5.32
N VAL A 22 12.27 6.43 -4.69
CA VAL A 22 10.99 5.74 -4.92
C VAL A 22 10.17 5.83 -3.65
N TYR A 23 9.02 6.51 -3.74
CA TYR A 23 8.11 6.67 -2.62
C TYR A 23 7.17 5.47 -2.49
N ALA A 24 7.05 4.92 -1.30
CA ALA A 24 6.03 3.92 -0.98
C ALA A 24 4.69 4.62 -0.73
N GLY A 25 3.92 4.84 -1.78
CA GLY A 25 2.56 5.35 -1.75
C GLY A 25 1.57 4.29 -1.26
N SER A 26 0.28 4.62 -1.33
CA SER A 26 -0.79 3.71 -0.92
C SER A 26 -2.05 3.94 -1.74
N SER A 27 -2.69 2.87 -2.20
CA SER A 27 -4.00 2.91 -2.86
C SER A 27 -5.12 3.46 -1.96
N SER A 28 -4.91 3.50 -0.65
CA SER A 28 -5.87 4.09 0.31
C SER A 28 -6.18 5.56 0.04
N CYS A 29 -5.33 6.27 -0.72
CA CYS A 29 -5.56 7.65 -1.12
C CYS A 29 -6.81 7.83 -1.99
N TYR A 30 -7.24 6.79 -2.69
CA TYR A 30 -8.44 6.83 -3.53
C TYR A 30 -9.76 6.81 -2.75
N GLY A 31 -9.75 6.31 -1.49
CA GLY A 31 -10.97 6.08 -0.73
C GLY A 31 -11.84 4.99 -1.34
N LEU A 32 -13.14 5.22 -1.39
CA LEU A 32 -14.11 4.36 -2.09
C LEU A 32 -14.07 4.67 -3.59
N ALA A 33 -13.28 3.92 -4.32
CA ALA A 33 -13.05 4.12 -5.74
C ALA A 33 -13.81 3.10 -6.60
N LYS A 34 -14.10 3.48 -7.85
CA LYS A 34 -14.56 2.51 -8.86
C LYS A 34 -13.43 1.54 -9.20
N THR A 35 -13.79 0.30 -9.49
CA THR A 35 -12.87 -0.73 -9.94
C THR A 35 -13.08 -1.03 -11.43
N PRO A 36 -12.03 -1.24 -12.21
CA PRO A 36 -10.61 -1.04 -11.86
C PRO A 36 -10.26 0.43 -11.62
N THR A 37 -9.38 0.70 -10.65
CA THR A 37 -8.94 2.06 -10.28
C THR A 37 -7.68 2.41 -11.03
N THR A 38 -7.70 3.48 -11.80
CA THR A 38 -6.54 4.02 -12.53
C THR A 38 -5.79 5.09 -11.73
N GLU A 39 -4.56 5.43 -12.11
CA GLU A 39 -3.71 6.40 -11.39
C GLU A 39 -4.27 7.83 -11.42
N ASP A 40 -5.07 8.17 -12.42
CA ASP A 40 -5.76 9.46 -12.60
C ASP A 40 -7.11 9.54 -11.86
N HIS A 41 -7.52 8.46 -11.18
CA HIS A 41 -8.74 8.47 -10.37
C HIS A 41 -8.67 9.55 -9.29
N HIS A 42 -9.82 10.17 -9.01
CA HIS A 42 -9.94 11.21 -7.98
C HIS A 42 -9.44 10.73 -6.62
N ILE A 43 -8.64 11.58 -5.96
CA ILE A 43 -8.08 11.31 -4.65
C ILE A 43 -9.08 11.77 -3.58
N ASN A 44 -9.48 10.82 -2.71
CA ASN A 44 -10.44 11.07 -1.64
C ASN A 44 -10.09 10.25 -0.38
N PRO A 45 -9.01 10.60 0.33
CA PRO A 45 -8.55 9.84 1.49
C PRO A 45 -9.57 9.92 2.64
N GLY A 46 -10.15 8.79 3.01
CA GLY A 46 -11.23 8.70 4.00
C GLY A 46 -10.77 8.66 5.47
N TYR A 47 -9.45 8.59 5.75
CA TYR A 47 -8.92 8.47 7.12
C TYR A 47 -7.48 8.97 7.22
N PRO A 48 -6.98 9.29 8.45
CA PRO A 48 -5.70 9.99 8.64
C PRO A 48 -4.48 9.30 8.03
N TYR A 49 -4.40 7.97 8.05
CA TYR A 49 -3.31 7.25 7.40
C TYR A 49 -3.31 7.49 5.89
N ALA A 50 -4.46 7.35 5.23
CA ALA A 50 -4.61 7.56 3.79
C ALA A 50 -4.16 8.98 3.40
N LEU A 51 -4.63 9.98 4.16
CA LEU A 51 -4.25 11.38 3.96
C LEU A 51 -2.74 11.57 4.14
N SER A 52 -2.14 11.05 5.21
CA SER A 52 -0.71 11.21 5.49
C SER A 52 0.17 10.55 4.41
N LYS A 53 -0.25 9.41 3.87
CA LYS A 53 0.45 8.75 2.75
C LYS A 53 0.37 9.58 1.47
N TYR A 54 -0.79 10.14 1.18
CA TYR A 54 -0.95 11.02 0.02
C TYR A 54 -0.17 12.33 0.16
N GLN A 55 -0.15 12.96 1.33
CA GLN A 55 0.68 14.14 1.58
C GLN A 55 2.18 13.87 1.37
N GLY A 56 2.67 12.70 1.78
CA GLY A 56 4.04 12.29 1.50
C GLY A 56 4.30 12.07 0.00
N GLU A 57 3.35 11.52 -0.75
CA GLU A 57 3.43 11.38 -2.21
C GLU A 57 3.50 12.76 -2.88
N MET A 58 2.61 13.68 -2.49
CA MET A 58 2.60 15.04 -3.01
C MET A 58 3.94 15.75 -2.75
N ALA A 59 4.50 15.62 -1.55
CA ALA A 59 5.83 16.17 -1.25
C ALA A 59 6.89 15.57 -2.17
N ALA A 60 6.90 14.24 -2.35
CA ALA A 60 7.87 13.55 -3.18
C ALA A 60 7.84 14.02 -4.65
N LEU A 61 6.65 14.10 -5.23
CA LEU A 61 6.44 14.60 -6.59
C LEU A 61 6.76 16.11 -6.72
N HIS A 62 6.52 16.89 -5.67
CA HIS A 62 6.87 18.30 -5.65
C HIS A 62 8.38 18.52 -5.66
N TRP A 63 9.16 17.72 -4.91
CA TRP A 63 10.64 17.74 -4.94
C TRP A 63 11.19 17.42 -6.32
N GLN A 64 10.57 16.47 -7.03
CA GLN A 64 10.92 16.21 -8.43
C GLN A 64 10.71 17.46 -9.29
N LYS A 65 9.58 18.12 -9.17
CA LYS A 65 9.21 19.27 -9.98
C LYS A 65 10.09 20.49 -9.69
N VAL A 66 10.43 20.75 -8.42
CA VAL A 66 11.13 21.97 -7.99
C VAL A 66 12.65 21.79 -8.03
N TYR A 67 13.14 20.65 -7.61
CA TYR A 67 14.58 20.41 -7.44
C TYR A 67 15.17 19.44 -8.48
N ASN A 68 14.36 18.98 -9.43
CA ASN A 68 14.75 17.96 -10.41
C ASN A 68 15.29 16.66 -9.78
N LEU A 69 14.86 16.35 -8.55
CA LEU A 69 15.15 15.07 -7.93
C LEU A 69 14.39 13.98 -8.67
N SER A 70 15.05 12.95 -9.17
CA SER A 70 14.37 11.84 -9.82
C SER A 70 13.49 11.06 -8.82
N VAL A 71 12.17 11.19 -8.93
CA VAL A 71 11.19 10.56 -8.01
C VAL A 71 10.16 9.80 -8.79
N ASN A 72 9.75 8.62 -8.29
CA ASN A 72 8.52 7.93 -8.66
C ASN A 72 7.77 7.49 -7.40
N SER A 73 6.44 7.39 -7.48
CA SER A 73 5.59 6.85 -6.41
C SER A 73 4.96 5.54 -6.83
N ILE A 74 4.85 4.59 -5.89
CA ILE A 74 4.12 3.34 -6.07
C ILE A 74 2.98 3.29 -5.07
N ARG A 75 1.73 3.36 -5.54
CA ARG A 75 0.52 3.19 -4.73
C ARG A 75 0.24 1.71 -4.54
N ILE A 76 0.73 1.18 -3.43
CA ILE A 76 0.62 -0.24 -3.11
C ILE A 76 -0.79 -0.54 -2.65
N PHE A 77 -1.40 -1.60 -3.19
CA PHE A 77 -2.69 -2.13 -2.74
C PHE A 77 -2.50 -2.98 -1.46
N ASN A 78 -3.08 -4.15 -1.35
CA ASN A 78 -3.02 -4.93 -0.11
C ASN A 78 -1.82 -5.88 -0.13
N ALA A 79 -0.64 -5.38 0.25
CA ALA A 79 0.58 -6.18 0.31
C ALA A 79 0.48 -7.26 1.40
N TYR A 80 0.95 -8.47 1.09
CA TYR A 80 1.06 -9.58 2.03
C TYR A 80 2.36 -10.38 1.79
N GLY A 81 2.72 -11.22 2.74
CA GLY A 81 3.92 -12.06 2.64
C GLY A 81 4.59 -12.28 3.99
N GLU A 82 5.80 -12.80 3.96
CA GLU A 82 6.58 -13.07 5.16
C GLU A 82 6.78 -11.81 6.01
N ARG A 83 6.84 -11.98 7.32
CA ARG A 83 7.02 -10.92 8.32
C ARG A 83 5.86 -9.93 8.38
N VAL A 84 4.67 -10.32 7.90
CA VAL A 84 3.47 -9.51 8.05
C VAL A 84 3.21 -9.25 9.55
N ARG A 85 2.85 -8.01 9.89
CA ARG A 85 2.50 -7.68 11.28
C ARG A 85 1.20 -8.37 11.67
N THR A 86 1.22 -9.05 12.82
CA THR A 86 0.08 -9.76 13.39
C THR A 86 -0.69 -8.93 14.42
N THR A 87 -0.23 -7.72 14.74
CA THR A 87 -0.80 -6.84 15.76
C THR A 87 -0.84 -5.39 15.26
N GLY A 88 -1.75 -4.59 15.85
CA GLY A 88 -1.89 -3.14 15.59
C GLY A 88 -3.17 -2.77 14.88
N LEU A 89 -3.59 -1.51 15.06
CA LEU A 89 -4.82 -0.91 14.49
C LEU A 89 -4.92 -1.00 12.96
N TYR A 90 -3.78 -1.11 12.27
CA TYR A 90 -3.67 -1.22 10.82
C TYR A 90 -3.08 -2.57 10.40
N GLY A 91 -3.35 -3.63 11.19
CA GLY A 91 -2.96 -4.98 10.82
C GLY A 91 -3.60 -5.35 9.49
N ALA A 92 -2.78 -5.72 8.50
CA ALA A 92 -3.31 -6.28 7.27
C ALA A 92 -4.12 -7.54 7.62
N VAL A 93 -5.24 -7.76 6.93
CA VAL A 93 -6.14 -8.89 7.18
C VAL A 93 -5.39 -10.23 7.28
N PHE A 94 -4.37 -10.44 6.46
CA PHE A 94 -3.51 -11.62 6.53
C PHE A 94 -2.82 -11.79 7.89
N GLY A 95 -2.28 -10.71 8.45
CA GLY A 95 -1.61 -10.76 9.76
C GLY A 95 -2.58 -11.11 10.88
N VAL A 96 -3.78 -10.54 10.85
CA VAL A 96 -4.84 -10.82 11.83
C VAL A 96 -5.28 -12.30 11.72
N PHE A 97 -5.61 -12.77 10.52
CA PHE A 97 -6.07 -14.13 10.31
C PHE A 97 -4.99 -15.17 10.62
N LEU A 98 -3.74 -14.93 10.23
CA LEU A 98 -2.64 -15.83 10.59
C LEU A 98 -2.43 -15.92 12.11
N LYS A 99 -2.54 -14.79 12.82
CA LYS A 99 -2.50 -14.79 14.29
C LYS A 99 -3.64 -15.62 14.86
N GLN A 100 -4.87 -15.37 14.44
CA GLN A 100 -6.06 -16.12 14.90
C GLN A 100 -5.93 -17.60 14.61
N LYS A 101 -5.40 -17.97 13.44
CA LYS A 101 -5.11 -19.37 13.08
C LYS A 101 -4.11 -20.03 14.05
N LEU A 102 -3.01 -19.33 14.38
CA LEU A 102 -2.01 -19.82 15.32
C LEU A 102 -2.57 -19.96 16.74
N GLU A 103 -3.44 -19.04 17.15
CA GLU A 103 -4.10 -19.04 18.45
C GLU A 103 -5.31 -19.99 18.52
N ARG A 104 -5.66 -20.64 17.41
CA ARG A 104 -6.83 -21.52 17.26
C ARG A 104 -8.14 -20.85 17.65
N THR A 105 -8.26 -19.56 17.32
CA THR A 105 -9.47 -18.78 17.51
C THR A 105 -10.17 -18.55 16.17
N PRO A 106 -11.51 -18.37 16.15
CA PRO A 106 -12.25 -18.08 14.92
C PRO A 106 -11.74 -16.81 14.23
N PHE A 107 -11.77 -16.78 12.91
CA PHE A 107 -11.49 -15.58 12.12
C PHE A 107 -12.58 -14.52 12.31
N THR A 108 -12.19 -13.30 12.67
CA THR A 108 -13.12 -12.19 12.81
C THR A 108 -13.31 -11.49 11.47
N VAL A 109 -14.47 -11.65 10.86
CA VAL A 109 -14.83 -11.04 9.58
C VAL A 109 -15.79 -9.88 9.81
N VAL A 110 -15.38 -8.67 9.44
CA VAL A 110 -16.23 -7.48 9.52
C VAL A 110 -17.26 -7.50 8.39
N GLY A 111 -18.55 -7.30 8.73
CA GLY A 111 -19.64 -7.40 7.78
C GLY A 111 -19.87 -8.85 7.31
N ASP A 112 -20.26 -9.03 6.07
CA ASP A 112 -20.58 -10.34 5.48
C ASP A 112 -19.38 -11.04 4.78
N GLY A 113 -18.20 -10.39 4.75
CA GLY A 113 -17.00 -10.91 4.11
C GLY A 113 -17.01 -10.86 2.57
N SER A 114 -18.04 -10.29 1.95
CA SER A 114 -18.14 -10.14 0.48
C SER A 114 -17.20 -9.05 -0.07
N GLN A 115 -16.70 -8.16 0.79
CA GLN A 115 -15.77 -7.12 0.37
C GLN A 115 -14.49 -7.72 -0.22
N SER A 116 -14.09 -7.20 -1.37
CA SER A 116 -12.91 -7.69 -2.08
C SER A 116 -11.69 -6.77 -1.87
N ARG A 117 -10.52 -7.35 -2.00
CA ARG A 117 -9.22 -6.66 -1.96
C ARG A 117 -8.31 -7.23 -3.02
N ASP A 118 -7.55 -6.34 -3.66
CA ASP A 118 -6.47 -6.76 -4.54
C ASP A 118 -5.21 -7.00 -3.71
N PHE A 119 -4.84 -8.26 -3.56
CA PHE A 119 -3.71 -8.71 -2.75
C PHE A 119 -2.47 -8.86 -3.62
N VAL A 120 -1.38 -8.20 -3.24
CA VAL A 120 -0.09 -8.27 -3.94
C VAL A 120 0.99 -8.88 -3.04
N TYR A 121 1.66 -9.91 -3.53
CA TYR A 121 2.69 -10.58 -2.75
C TYR A 121 3.96 -9.74 -2.63
N VAL A 122 4.65 -9.84 -1.49
CA VAL A 122 5.79 -8.97 -1.16
C VAL A 122 6.93 -9.03 -2.19
N SER A 123 7.15 -10.17 -2.84
CA SER A 123 8.17 -10.26 -3.90
C SER A 123 7.82 -9.42 -5.13
N ASP A 124 6.52 -9.26 -5.43
CA ASP A 124 6.07 -8.41 -6.53
C ASP A 124 6.23 -6.94 -6.16
N VAL A 125 5.97 -6.59 -4.88
CA VAL A 125 6.27 -5.26 -4.36
C VAL A 125 7.75 -4.94 -4.54
N VAL A 126 8.65 -5.84 -4.16
CA VAL A 126 10.10 -5.65 -4.32
C VAL A 126 10.47 -5.47 -5.80
N ARG A 127 9.92 -6.30 -6.69
CA ARG A 127 10.18 -6.18 -8.15
C ARG A 127 9.72 -4.84 -8.70
N ALA A 128 8.55 -4.35 -8.27
CA ALA A 128 8.03 -3.06 -8.69
C ALA A 128 8.92 -1.90 -8.21
N PHE A 129 9.40 -1.93 -6.97
CA PHE A 129 10.34 -0.93 -6.45
C PHE A 129 11.65 -0.91 -7.23
N LEU A 130 12.22 -2.08 -7.52
CA LEU A 130 13.45 -2.19 -8.33
C LEU A 130 13.22 -1.69 -9.76
N ALA A 131 12.08 -1.97 -10.37
CA ALA A 131 11.73 -1.46 -11.69
C ALA A 131 11.59 0.07 -11.68
N ALA A 132 10.85 0.61 -10.69
CA ALA A 132 10.68 2.06 -10.53
C ALA A 132 11.98 2.79 -10.22
N ALA A 133 12.94 2.14 -9.57
CA ALA A 133 14.28 2.68 -9.33
C ALA A 133 15.17 2.68 -10.57
N LYS A 134 14.95 1.75 -11.50
CA LYS A 134 15.78 1.59 -12.71
C LYS A 134 15.23 2.33 -13.94
N THR A 135 13.93 2.64 -13.98
CA THR A 135 13.33 3.34 -15.13
C THR A 135 13.90 4.73 -15.32
N SER A 136 14.00 5.17 -16.57
CA SER A 136 14.35 6.57 -16.91
C SER A 136 13.20 7.56 -16.69
N ARG A 137 11.95 7.07 -16.52
CA ARG A 137 10.79 7.92 -16.23
C ARG A 137 10.89 8.52 -14.83
N ASN A 138 10.44 9.76 -14.68
CA ASN A 138 10.45 10.51 -13.43
C ASN A 138 9.13 11.26 -13.26
N GLY A 139 8.74 11.47 -12.00
CA GLY A 139 7.49 12.14 -11.68
C GLY A 139 6.25 11.28 -11.87
N GLU A 140 6.45 9.98 -12.05
CA GLU A 140 5.37 9.04 -12.32
C GLU A 140 4.77 8.45 -11.03
N VAL A 141 3.48 8.16 -11.12
CA VAL A 141 2.74 7.40 -10.12
C VAL A 141 2.30 6.09 -10.73
N TYR A 142 2.51 4.99 -10.04
CA TYR A 142 2.13 3.66 -10.48
C TYR A 142 1.25 2.97 -9.45
N ASN A 143 0.13 2.40 -9.87
CA ASN A 143 -0.65 1.48 -9.07
C ASN A 143 0.03 0.11 -9.02
N LEU A 144 0.06 -0.50 -7.85
CA LEU A 144 0.61 -1.84 -7.66
C LEU A 144 -0.41 -2.75 -6.98
N GLY A 145 -1.11 -3.52 -7.76
CA GLY A 145 -1.99 -4.63 -7.40
C GLY A 145 -1.65 -5.87 -8.21
N ALA A 146 -2.29 -7.00 -7.91
CA ALA A 146 -2.18 -8.22 -8.71
C ALA A 146 -3.17 -8.22 -9.89
N GLY A 147 -4.15 -7.31 -9.90
CA GLY A 147 -5.20 -7.24 -10.92
C GLY A 147 -6.27 -8.36 -10.80
N ASN A 148 -6.29 -9.05 -9.66
CA ASN A 148 -7.22 -10.15 -9.40
C ASN A 148 -7.76 -10.06 -7.95
N PRO A 149 -8.71 -9.15 -7.68
CA PRO A 149 -9.24 -8.95 -6.34
C PRO A 149 -9.96 -10.20 -5.82
N GLN A 150 -9.74 -10.52 -4.55
CA GLN A 150 -10.34 -11.66 -3.87
C GLN A 150 -11.20 -11.20 -2.70
N THR A 151 -12.29 -11.92 -2.40
CA THR A 151 -13.13 -11.63 -1.24
C THR A 151 -12.48 -12.08 0.06
N ILE A 152 -12.89 -11.47 1.18
CA ILE A 152 -12.43 -11.88 2.50
C ILE A 152 -12.91 -13.31 2.80
N ASN A 153 -14.12 -13.68 2.39
CA ASN A 153 -14.62 -15.06 2.54
C ASN A 153 -13.75 -16.08 1.80
N TYR A 154 -13.29 -15.75 0.58
CA TYR A 154 -12.37 -16.62 -0.16
C TYR A 154 -11.02 -16.77 0.56
N LEU A 155 -10.50 -15.69 1.12
CA LEU A 155 -9.26 -15.73 1.90
C LEU A 155 -9.41 -16.64 3.13
N VAL A 156 -10.51 -16.52 3.87
CA VAL A 156 -10.79 -17.41 5.02
C VAL A 156 -10.91 -18.87 4.59
N GLN A 157 -11.59 -19.14 3.48
CA GLN A 157 -11.69 -20.50 2.92
C GLN A 157 -10.32 -21.09 2.60
N LEU A 158 -9.41 -20.31 2.01
CA LEU A 158 -8.03 -20.74 1.70
C LEU A 158 -7.21 -21.05 2.96
N ILE A 159 -7.31 -20.21 4.00
CA ILE A 159 -6.58 -20.43 5.25
C ILE A 159 -7.20 -21.58 6.06
N GLY A 160 -8.50 -21.75 5.98
CA GLY A 160 -9.30 -22.76 6.69
C GLY A 160 -9.41 -22.47 8.19
N GLY A 161 -10.62 -22.50 8.72
CA GLY A 161 -10.94 -22.28 10.13
C GLY A 161 -12.37 -21.77 10.31
N ASP A 162 -12.80 -21.69 11.58
CA ASP A 162 -14.10 -21.17 11.95
C ASP A 162 -14.18 -19.66 11.74
N ILE A 163 -15.37 -19.13 11.51
CA ILE A 163 -15.61 -17.70 11.24
C ILE A 163 -16.57 -17.14 12.28
N THR A 164 -16.28 -15.93 12.75
CA THR A 164 -17.21 -15.09 13.49
C THR A 164 -17.39 -13.78 12.71
N TYR A 165 -18.60 -13.52 12.26
CA TYR A 165 -18.95 -12.24 11.62
C TYR A 165 -19.28 -11.18 12.67
N ILE A 166 -18.81 -9.94 12.50
CA ILE A 166 -18.98 -8.82 13.42
C ILE A 166 -19.38 -7.53 12.71
#